data_cfd4ea9f4ecf850ba8b1e679e83ed92f
#
_entry.id   cfd4ea9f4ecf850ba8b1e679e83ed92f
#
_cell.length_a   1.000
_cell.length_b   1.000
_cell.length_c   1.000
_cell.angle_alpha   90.00
_cell.angle_beta   90.00
_cell.angle_gamma   90.00
#
_symmetry.space_group_name_H-M   'P 1'
#
loop_
_entity.id
_entity.type
_entity.pdbx_description
1 polymer ?
#
loop_
_entity_poly.entity_id
_entity_poly.type
_entity_poly.pdbx_seq_one_letter_code
_entity_poly.pdbx_strand_id
1 'polypeptide(L)'
;MLMRWRGSRWLHIALGLVAGAAVGLAVYLASRLTGPALFALCGTTAGGVAAVVASAYSRFFQLAEVTVSVPQFSELRFAVTRDNKQTAWRLFVEAVTRVSGQPLATGTGLVREALTSLYQLFAITREVLSEAAPTIRTTGRPTVEHLGIAMLNNELRPFLSTWHPRLRAWELANPDGPESAWPDDAECRAELAAMQLRLLRYVEGLGELAQVPNVEDVMGGIIAEPPTVPGQPTRRSAVADQ
;
A
#
# COMPACT_ATOMS: atom_id res chain seq x y z
N MET A 1 -10.27 -2.58 -29.33
CA MET A 1 -9.55 -3.25 -28.21
C MET A 1 -10.39 -4.37 -27.56
N LEU A 2 -11.24 -5.05 -28.30
CA LEU A 2 -12.23 -6.04 -27.79
C LEU A 2 -11.92 -7.50 -28.24
N MET A 3 -10.76 -7.76 -28.82
CA MET A 3 -10.47 -9.06 -29.47
C MET A 3 -9.64 -10.03 -28.63
N ARG A 4 -9.10 -9.63 -27.46
CA ARG A 4 -8.24 -10.49 -26.62
C ARG A 4 -8.98 -11.36 -25.59
N TRP A 5 -10.24 -11.10 -25.29
CA TRP A 5 -11.00 -11.84 -24.27
C TRP A 5 -11.67 -13.13 -24.78
N ARG A 6 -11.91 -13.24 -26.08
CA ARG A 6 -12.52 -14.45 -26.66
C ARG A 6 -11.54 -15.63 -26.76
N GLY A 7 -10.25 -15.38 -26.94
CA GLY A 7 -9.22 -16.43 -27.02
C GLY A 7 -9.01 -17.20 -25.71
N SER A 8 -9.13 -16.54 -24.57
CA SER A 8 -8.95 -17.19 -23.26
C SER A 8 -10.05 -18.22 -22.93
N ARG A 9 -11.31 -17.97 -23.28
CA ARG A 9 -12.42 -18.89 -23.00
C ARG A 9 -12.31 -20.16 -23.85
N TRP A 10 -11.99 -20.04 -25.13
CA TRP A 10 -11.78 -21.18 -26.00
C TRP A 10 -10.58 -22.02 -25.57
N LEU A 11 -9.53 -21.39 -25.09
CA LEU A 11 -8.36 -22.08 -24.57
C LEU A 11 -8.70 -22.91 -23.31
N HIS A 12 -9.51 -22.40 -22.41
CA HIS A 12 -9.97 -23.14 -21.20
C HIS A 12 -10.90 -24.29 -21.59
N ILE A 13 -11.78 -24.11 -22.58
CA ILE A 13 -12.67 -25.16 -23.09
C ILE A 13 -11.84 -26.26 -23.75
N ALA A 14 -10.89 -25.88 -24.63
CA ALA A 14 -9.99 -26.84 -25.29
C ALA A 14 -9.14 -27.62 -24.27
N LEU A 15 -8.60 -26.94 -23.25
CA LEU A 15 -7.84 -27.56 -22.17
C LEU A 15 -8.71 -28.52 -21.35
N GLY A 16 -9.95 -28.16 -21.08
CA GLY A 16 -10.95 -29.02 -20.40
C GLY A 16 -11.29 -30.28 -21.19
N LEU A 17 -11.47 -30.13 -22.50
CA LEU A 17 -11.73 -31.27 -23.41
C LEU A 17 -10.55 -32.23 -23.48
N VAL A 18 -9.32 -31.69 -23.60
CA VAL A 18 -8.08 -32.51 -23.62
C VAL A 18 -7.88 -33.22 -22.28
N ALA A 19 -8.10 -32.51 -21.17
CA ALA A 19 -8.03 -33.13 -19.84
C ALA A 19 -9.09 -34.21 -19.64
N GLY A 20 -10.33 -33.97 -20.07
CA GLY A 20 -11.42 -34.96 -20.03
C GLY A 20 -11.13 -36.20 -20.88
N ALA A 21 -10.60 -36.02 -22.09
CA ALA A 21 -10.21 -37.13 -22.96
C ALA A 21 -9.04 -37.94 -22.34
N ALA A 22 -8.05 -37.28 -21.76
CA ALA A 22 -6.93 -37.93 -21.09
C ALA A 22 -7.41 -38.76 -19.87
N VAL A 23 -8.33 -38.23 -19.07
CA VAL A 23 -8.93 -38.94 -17.94
C VAL A 23 -9.74 -40.16 -18.43
N GLY A 24 -10.58 -39.98 -19.46
CA GLY A 24 -11.36 -41.07 -20.05
C GLY A 24 -10.48 -42.20 -20.61
N LEU A 25 -9.38 -41.86 -21.30
CA LEU A 25 -8.42 -42.81 -21.78
C LEU A 25 -7.70 -43.54 -20.63
N ALA A 26 -7.31 -42.82 -19.59
CA ALA A 26 -6.68 -43.40 -18.41
C ALA A 26 -7.60 -44.39 -17.71
N VAL A 27 -8.90 -44.08 -17.56
CA VAL A 27 -9.90 -44.96 -16.99
C VAL A 27 -10.11 -46.21 -17.85
N TYR A 28 -10.17 -46.05 -19.18
CA TYR A 28 -10.26 -47.18 -20.13
C TYR A 28 -9.04 -48.09 -20.04
N LEU A 29 -7.84 -47.53 -20.01
CA LEU A 29 -6.62 -48.34 -19.83
C LEU A 29 -6.56 -49.01 -18.47
N ALA A 30 -6.98 -48.33 -17.41
CA ALA A 30 -7.03 -48.89 -16.06
C ALA A 30 -8.03 -50.04 -15.97
N SER A 31 -9.15 -50.02 -16.71
CA SER A 31 -10.12 -51.13 -16.75
C SER A 31 -9.59 -52.40 -17.36
N ARG A 32 -8.48 -52.35 -18.08
CA ARG A 32 -7.78 -53.51 -18.64
C ARG A 32 -6.71 -54.10 -17.72
N LEU A 33 -6.38 -53.40 -16.64
CA LEU A 33 -5.38 -53.80 -15.66
C LEU A 33 -6.06 -54.57 -14.48
N THR A 34 -5.51 -55.68 -14.13
CA THR A 34 -5.95 -56.46 -12.94
C THR A 34 -4.78 -56.67 -12.00
N GLY A 35 -5.07 -56.77 -10.70
CA GLY A 35 -4.06 -57.05 -9.68
C GLY A 35 -3.22 -55.84 -9.26
N PRO A 36 -1.96 -56.02 -8.84
CA PRO A 36 -1.13 -54.98 -8.24
C PRO A 36 -0.87 -53.77 -9.13
N ALA A 37 -0.90 -53.94 -10.46
CA ALA A 37 -0.69 -52.86 -11.42
C ALA A 37 -1.81 -51.79 -11.39
N LEU A 38 -3.05 -52.20 -11.10
CA LEU A 38 -4.19 -51.30 -10.91
C LEU A 38 -4.00 -50.42 -9.68
N PHE A 39 -3.60 -51.00 -8.55
CA PHE A 39 -3.36 -50.27 -7.30
C PHE A 39 -2.19 -49.27 -7.46
N ALA A 40 -1.11 -49.66 -8.15
CA ALA A 40 0.02 -48.80 -8.42
C ALA A 40 -0.40 -47.58 -9.30
N LEU A 41 -1.21 -47.80 -10.35
CA LEU A 41 -1.69 -46.74 -11.22
C LEU A 41 -2.62 -45.78 -10.48
N CYS A 42 -3.58 -46.31 -9.70
CA CYS A 42 -4.49 -45.50 -8.88
C CYS A 42 -3.74 -44.70 -7.82
N GLY A 43 -2.74 -45.30 -7.18
CA GLY A 43 -1.91 -44.61 -6.16
C GLY A 43 -1.06 -43.50 -6.76
N THR A 44 -0.43 -43.72 -7.92
CA THR A 44 0.39 -42.68 -8.59
C THR A 44 -0.45 -41.53 -9.12
N THR A 45 -1.63 -41.81 -9.68
CA THR A 45 -2.52 -40.76 -10.17
C THR A 45 -3.11 -39.94 -9.02
N ALA A 46 -3.57 -40.58 -7.95
CA ALA A 46 -4.08 -39.89 -6.76
C ALA A 46 -2.98 -39.07 -6.06
N GLY A 47 -1.77 -39.62 -5.94
CA GLY A 47 -0.61 -38.92 -5.40
C GLY A 47 -0.20 -37.73 -6.25
N GLY A 48 -0.19 -37.88 -7.58
CA GLY A 48 0.10 -36.80 -8.53
C GLY A 48 -0.90 -35.66 -8.45
N VAL A 49 -2.20 -35.97 -8.42
CA VAL A 49 -3.26 -34.98 -8.24
C VAL A 49 -3.12 -34.27 -6.90
N ALA A 50 -2.89 -34.98 -5.81
CA ALA A 50 -2.69 -34.40 -4.50
C ALA A 50 -1.47 -33.47 -4.45
N ALA A 51 -0.36 -33.85 -5.09
CA ALA A 51 0.85 -33.01 -5.19
C ALA A 51 0.62 -31.74 -6.03
N VAL A 52 -0.12 -31.84 -7.15
CA VAL A 52 -0.50 -30.68 -7.97
C VAL A 52 -1.42 -29.73 -7.19
N VAL A 53 -2.44 -30.28 -6.52
CA VAL A 53 -3.34 -29.49 -5.67
C VAL A 53 -2.58 -28.84 -4.54
N ALA A 54 -1.70 -29.54 -3.83
CA ALA A 54 -0.87 -28.99 -2.76
C ALA A 54 0.09 -27.92 -3.28
N SER A 55 0.71 -28.10 -4.47
CA SER A 55 1.59 -27.10 -5.07
C SER A 55 0.83 -25.86 -5.59
N ALA A 56 -0.37 -26.05 -6.14
CA ALA A 56 -1.26 -24.95 -6.51
C ALA A 56 -1.72 -24.18 -5.27
N TYR A 57 -2.14 -24.91 -4.22
CA TYR A 57 -2.54 -24.34 -2.95
C TYR A 57 -1.41 -23.53 -2.31
N SER A 58 -0.18 -24.07 -2.27
CA SER A 58 0.99 -23.33 -1.74
C SER A 58 1.34 -22.08 -2.56
N ARG A 59 1.12 -22.07 -3.86
CA ARG A 59 1.30 -20.88 -4.71
C ARG A 59 0.20 -19.83 -4.52
N PHE A 60 -1.04 -20.26 -4.25
CA PHE A 60 -2.14 -19.34 -3.93
C PHE A 60 -2.00 -18.74 -2.52
N PHE A 61 -1.39 -19.46 -1.60
CA PHE A 61 -1.14 -19.05 -0.21
C PHE A 61 0.35 -18.77 0.04
N GLN A 62 1.06 -18.14 -0.88
CA GLN A 62 2.35 -17.56 -0.54
C GLN A 62 2.12 -16.42 0.44
N LEU A 63 2.19 -16.75 1.73
CA LEU A 63 2.34 -15.79 2.80
C LEU A 63 3.74 -15.17 2.65
N ALA A 64 3.84 -14.05 1.94
CA ALA A 64 5.04 -13.25 1.98
C ALA A 64 5.14 -12.66 3.39
N GLU A 65 6.23 -12.93 4.08
CA GLU A 65 6.54 -12.31 5.36
C GLU A 65 7.25 -10.99 5.08
N VAL A 66 6.63 -9.88 5.48
CA VAL A 66 7.21 -8.53 5.34
C VAL A 66 7.52 -8.02 6.73
N THR A 67 8.74 -7.55 6.94
CA THR A 67 9.18 -6.92 8.19
C THR A 67 9.16 -5.41 8.01
N VAL A 68 8.34 -4.72 8.79
CA VAL A 68 8.16 -3.26 8.73
C VAL A 68 8.66 -2.65 10.04
N SER A 69 9.49 -1.61 9.95
CA SER A 69 9.95 -0.82 11.10
C SER A 69 9.12 0.45 11.20
N VAL A 70 8.27 0.54 12.23
CA VAL A 70 7.39 1.69 12.46
C VAL A 70 7.72 2.35 13.80
N PRO A 71 7.70 3.70 13.90
CA PRO A 71 7.84 4.41 15.18
C PRO A 71 6.89 3.84 16.22
N GLN A 72 7.33 3.64 17.46
CA GLN A 72 6.60 3.05 18.59
C GLN A 72 6.39 1.52 18.53
N PHE A 73 6.73 0.85 17.43
CA PHE A 73 6.72 -0.61 17.34
C PHE A 73 8.14 -1.08 16.98
N SER A 74 8.71 -1.96 17.77
CA SER A 74 9.88 -2.73 17.33
C SER A 74 9.45 -3.62 16.16
N GLU A 75 10.34 -3.93 15.24
CA GLU A 75 10.13 -4.72 14.03
C GLU A 75 8.81 -5.52 13.98
N LEU A 76 7.90 -5.13 13.10
CA LEU A 76 6.63 -5.82 12.91
C LEU A 76 6.74 -6.77 11.72
N ARG A 77 6.44 -8.05 11.94
CA ARG A 77 6.37 -9.06 10.88
C ARG A 77 4.92 -9.24 10.46
N PHE A 78 4.62 -8.96 9.22
CA PHE A 78 3.28 -9.06 8.65
C PHE A 78 3.12 -10.34 7.83
N ALA A 79 1.96 -10.98 7.93
CA ALA A 79 1.53 -12.02 7.00
C ALA A 79 0.74 -11.32 5.88
N VAL A 80 1.29 -11.28 4.68
CA VAL A 80 0.65 -10.64 3.53
C VAL A 80 -0.27 -11.64 2.84
N THR A 81 -1.59 -11.38 2.91
CA THR A 81 -2.61 -12.04 2.10
C THR A 81 -2.94 -11.17 0.89
N ARG A 82 -3.63 -11.71 -0.10
CA ARG A 82 -4.03 -10.96 -1.30
C ARG A 82 -4.90 -9.73 -0.96
N ASP A 83 -5.82 -9.88 -0.03
CA ASP A 83 -6.71 -8.81 0.40
C ASP A 83 -5.95 -7.72 1.16
N ASN A 84 -5.02 -8.12 2.04
CA ASN A 84 -4.15 -7.18 2.75
C ASN A 84 -3.26 -6.38 1.80
N LYS A 85 -2.76 -7.01 0.74
CA LYS A 85 -1.96 -6.34 -0.29
C LYS A 85 -2.77 -5.25 -1.01
N GLN A 86 -4.02 -5.53 -1.36
CA GLN A 86 -4.87 -4.55 -2.03
C GLN A 86 -5.24 -3.39 -1.11
N THR A 87 -5.57 -3.66 0.15
CA THR A 87 -5.83 -2.64 1.17
C THR A 87 -4.59 -1.76 1.40
N ALA A 88 -3.41 -2.38 1.56
CA ALA A 88 -2.14 -1.68 1.71
C ALA A 88 -1.82 -0.79 0.50
N TRP A 89 -2.06 -1.28 -0.72
CA TRP A 89 -1.87 -0.50 -1.94
C TRP A 89 -2.75 0.74 -1.99
N ARG A 90 -4.06 0.62 -1.67
CA ARG A 90 -4.96 1.78 -1.63
C ARG A 90 -4.47 2.82 -0.62
N LEU A 91 -4.13 2.39 0.60
CA LEU A 91 -3.62 3.29 1.63
C LEU A 91 -2.28 3.93 1.25
N PHE A 92 -1.37 3.16 0.65
CA PHE A 92 -0.09 3.66 0.15
C PHE A 92 -0.28 4.77 -0.88
N VAL A 93 -1.10 4.54 -1.91
CA VAL A 93 -1.34 5.53 -2.97
C VAL A 93 -1.94 6.81 -2.39
N GLU A 94 -2.94 6.69 -1.51
CA GLU A 94 -3.58 7.84 -0.87
C GLU A 94 -2.59 8.64 0.01
N ALA A 95 -1.69 7.97 0.70
CA ALA A 95 -0.72 8.63 1.56
C ALA A 95 0.43 9.25 0.77
N VAL A 96 1.01 8.54 -0.21
CA VAL A 96 2.18 8.98 -0.96
C VAL A 96 1.89 10.15 -1.91
N THR A 97 0.66 10.26 -2.41
CA THR A 97 0.26 11.31 -3.36
C THR A 97 -0.25 12.59 -2.71
N ARG A 98 -0.31 12.64 -1.39
CA ARG A 98 -0.80 13.79 -0.63
C ARG A 98 0.31 14.50 0.13
N VAL A 99 -0.05 15.60 0.80
CA VAL A 99 0.87 16.35 1.68
C VAL A 99 1.52 15.48 2.77
N SER A 100 0.91 14.35 3.12
CA SER A 100 1.53 13.36 4.01
C SER A 100 2.84 12.79 3.49
N GLY A 101 2.97 12.63 2.16
CA GLY A 101 4.18 12.16 1.50
C GLY A 101 5.01 13.27 0.83
N GLN A 102 4.44 14.47 0.68
CA GLN A 102 5.07 15.58 -0.04
C GLN A 102 5.22 16.79 0.88
N PRO A 103 6.41 17.05 1.46
CA PRO A 103 6.60 18.20 2.33
C PRO A 103 6.39 19.52 1.58
N LEU A 104 5.78 20.48 2.26
CA LEU A 104 5.66 21.85 1.76
C LEU A 104 7.05 22.48 1.72
N ALA A 105 7.46 22.96 0.55
CA ALA A 105 8.68 23.75 0.46
C ALA A 105 8.54 25.05 1.29
N THR A 106 9.64 25.50 1.89
CA THR A 106 9.66 26.68 2.75
C THR A 106 9.07 27.89 2.03
N GLY A 107 8.09 28.53 2.62
CA GLY A 107 7.41 29.71 2.07
C GLY A 107 6.47 29.43 0.90
N THR A 108 6.14 28.16 0.63
CA THR A 108 5.18 27.79 -0.41
C THR A 108 3.98 27.02 0.16
N GLY A 109 2.92 26.95 -0.62
CA GLY A 109 1.68 26.28 -0.25
C GLY A 109 0.94 26.93 0.93
N LEU A 110 -0.31 26.57 1.10
CA LEU A 110 -1.17 27.05 2.18
C LEU A 110 -1.30 25.98 3.25
N VAL A 111 -1.19 26.36 4.51
CA VAL A 111 -1.44 25.48 5.67
C VAL A 111 -2.89 24.97 5.65
N ARG A 112 -3.83 25.82 5.23
CA ARG A 112 -5.24 25.44 5.05
C ARG A 112 -5.40 24.24 4.11
N GLU A 113 -4.73 24.28 2.97
CA GLU A 113 -4.77 23.20 1.98
C GLU A 113 -4.10 21.94 2.52
N ALA A 114 -2.98 22.09 3.22
CA ALA A 114 -2.29 20.99 3.88
C ALA A 114 -3.18 20.29 4.91
N LEU A 115 -3.81 21.05 5.81
CA LEU A 115 -4.74 20.51 6.81
C LEU A 115 -5.95 19.83 6.16
N THR A 116 -6.48 20.41 5.08
CA THR A 116 -7.60 19.83 4.32
C THR A 116 -7.18 18.50 3.68
N SER A 117 -6.01 18.45 3.07
CA SER A 117 -5.44 17.24 2.47
C SER A 117 -5.26 16.11 3.50
N LEU A 118 -4.73 16.43 4.68
CA LEU A 118 -4.57 15.48 5.79
C LEU A 118 -5.91 15.01 6.36
N TYR A 119 -6.90 15.90 6.46
CA TYR A 119 -8.25 15.55 6.89
C TYR A 119 -8.92 14.59 5.90
N GLN A 120 -8.74 14.82 4.60
CA GLN A 120 -9.21 13.91 3.55
C GLN A 120 -8.50 12.54 3.64
N LEU A 121 -7.17 12.52 3.87
CA LEU A 121 -6.44 11.27 4.08
C LEU A 121 -7.03 10.51 5.28
N PHE A 122 -7.33 11.21 6.39
CA PHE A 122 -7.97 10.60 7.56
C PHE A 122 -9.32 9.96 7.20
N ALA A 123 -10.16 10.67 6.43
CA ALA A 123 -11.48 10.18 6.03
C ALA A 123 -11.38 8.95 5.11
N ILE A 124 -10.54 9.02 4.07
CA ILE A 124 -10.35 7.93 3.10
C ILE A 124 -9.72 6.71 3.76
N THR A 125 -8.73 6.90 4.63
CA THR A 125 -8.13 5.78 5.37
C THR A 125 -9.18 5.03 6.19
N ARG A 126 -10.09 5.73 6.86
CA ARG A 126 -11.21 5.10 7.59
C ARG A 126 -12.15 4.34 6.66
N GLU A 127 -12.47 4.91 5.52
CA GLU A 127 -13.32 4.28 4.50
C GLU A 127 -12.68 2.97 4.02
N VAL A 128 -11.42 3.01 3.57
CA VAL A 128 -10.69 1.84 3.11
C VAL A 128 -10.63 0.75 4.18
N LEU A 129 -10.36 1.13 5.44
CA LEU A 129 -10.30 0.18 6.55
C LEU A 129 -11.67 -0.40 6.92
N SER A 130 -12.75 0.35 6.73
CA SER A 130 -14.11 -0.13 7.00
C SER A 130 -14.64 -1.09 5.92
N GLU A 131 -14.14 -0.96 4.68
CA GLU A 131 -14.45 -1.87 3.58
C GLU A 131 -13.60 -3.16 3.63
N ALA A 132 -12.43 -3.10 4.25
CA ALA A 132 -11.55 -4.26 4.37
C ALA A 132 -12.19 -5.33 5.27
N ALA A 133 -12.15 -6.59 4.83
CA ALA A 133 -12.54 -7.70 5.68
C ALA A 133 -11.56 -7.81 6.87
N PRO A 134 -12.07 -7.92 8.11
CA PRO A 134 -11.18 -8.02 9.26
C PRO A 134 -10.27 -9.25 9.13
N THR A 135 -8.97 -9.02 9.18
CA THR A 135 -7.99 -10.10 9.08
C THR A 135 -8.07 -10.98 10.33
N ILE A 136 -8.37 -12.26 10.14
CA ILE A 136 -8.37 -13.24 11.24
C ILE A 136 -6.92 -13.34 11.74
N ARG A 137 -6.69 -12.91 12.99
CA ARG A 137 -5.39 -13.00 13.66
C ARG A 137 -4.94 -14.45 13.80
N THR A 138 -4.15 -14.92 12.89
CA THR A 138 -3.32 -16.09 13.10
C THR A 138 -2.00 -15.64 13.73
N THR A 139 -1.81 -15.84 15.04
CA THR A 139 -0.50 -15.67 15.70
C THR A 139 -0.03 -14.26 16.13
N GLY A 140 -0.89 -13.38 16.66
CA GLY A 140 -0.41 -12.16 17.35
C GLY A 140 0.32 -11.12 16.46
N ARG A 141 0.36 -11.32 15.16
CA ARG A 141 1.00 -10.43 14.19
C ARG A 141 0.10 -9.23 13.87
N PRO A 142 0.65 -8.04 13.77
CA PRO A 142 -0.10 -6.86 13.33
C PRO A 142 -0.58 -7.02 11.89
N THR A 143 -1.66 -6.34 11.56
CA THR A 143 -2.30 -6.37 10.24
C THR A 143 -2.23 -4.99 9.60
N VAL A 144 -2.55 -4.89 8.30
CA VAL A 144 -2.62 -3.60 7.58
C VAL A 144 -3.56 -2.63 8.31
N GLU A 145 -4.66 -3.15 8.86
CA GLU A 145 -5.62 -2.38 9.62
C GLU A 145 -4.99 -1.76 10.88
N HIS A 146 -4.12 -2.50 11.58
CA HIS A 146 -3.39 -1.96 12.73
C HIS A 146 -2.47 -0.81 12.33
N LEU A 147 -1.75 -0.96 11.20
CA LEU A 147 -0.85 0.07 10.69
C LEU A 147 -1.64 1.34 10.32
N GLY A 148 -2.75 1.18 9.59
CA GLY A 148 -3.62 2.29 9.22
C GLY A 148 -4.25 2.98 10.44
N ILE A 149 -4.77 2.22 11.40
CA ILE A 149 -5.35 2.77 12.64
C ILE A 149 -4.29 3.50 13.46
N ALA A 150 -3.07 2.94 13.57
CA ALA A 150 -1.98 3.58 14.30
C ALA A 150 -1.58 4.91 13.63
N MET A 151 -1.45 4.95 12.31
CA MET A 151 -1.22 6.17 11.54
C MET A 151 -2.28 7.25 11.83
N LEU A 152 -3.56 6.87 11.82
CA LEU A 152 -4.66 7.79 12.11
C LEU A 152 -4.60 8.33 13.54
N ASN A 153 -4.43 7.46 14.52
CA ASN A 153 -4.59 7.82 15.92
C ASN A 153 -3.35 8.46 16.54
N ASN A 154 -2.15 8.04 16.10
CA ASN A 154 -0.90 8.50 16.71
C ASN A 154 -0.31 9.71 16.00
N GLU A 155 -0.57 9.86 14.68
CA GLU A 155 0.03 10.95 13.89
C GLU A 155 -1.02 11.97 13.43
N LEU A 156 -2.00 11.56 12.64
CA LEU A 156 -2.93 12.48 12.01
C LEU A 156 -3.90 13.13 13.00
N ARG A 157 -4.49 12.35 13.91
CA ARG A 157 -5.49 12.86 14.85
C ARG A 157 -4.94 13.93 15.79
N PRO A 158 -3.79 13.74 16.48
CA PRO A 158 -3.24 14.76 17.36
C PRO A 158 -2.95 16.06 16.62
N PHE A 159 -2.33 15.97 15.47
CA PHE A 159 -1.98 17.13 14.64
C PHE A 159 -3.23 17.89 14.17
N LEU A 160 -4.20 17.20 13.57
CA LEU A 160 -5.43 17.82 13.08
C LEU A 160 -6.28 18.42 14.20
N SER A 161 -6.37 17.76 15.35
CA SER A 161 -7.15 18.25 16.50
C SER A 161 -6.53 19.51 17.13
N THR A 162 -5.23 19.71 16.98
CA THR A 162 -4.54 20.91 17.46
C THR A 162 -4.68 22.06 16.47
N TRP A 163 -4.33 21.83 15.21
CA TRP A 163 -4.12 22.91 14.25
C TRP A 163 -5.37 23.33 13.50
N HIS A 164 -6.27 22.42 13.20
CA HIS A 164 -7.51 22.74 12.47
C HIS A 164 -8.39 23.76 13.20
N PRO A 165 -8.66 23.63 14.52
CA PRO A 165 -9.43 24.63 15.26
C PRO A 165 -8.72 25.97 15.39
N ARG A 166 -7.38 25.97 15.58
CA ARG A 166 -6.59 27.20 15.73
C ARG A 166 -6.64 28.05 14.45
N LEU A 167 -6.35 27.41 13.29
CA LEU A 167 -6.41 28.11 12.00
C LEU A 167 -7.83 28.61 11.73
N ARG A 168 -8.84 27.78 11.95
CA ARG A 168 -10.24 28.18 11.75
C ARG A 168 -10.64 29.38 12.62
N ALA A 169 -10.23 29.41 13.89
CA ALA A 169 -10.52 30.51 14.78
C ALA A 169 -9.87 31.82 14.29
N TRP A 170 -8.62 31.74 13.81
CA TRP A 170 -7.93 32.90 13.25
C TRP A 170 -8.59 33.41 11.97
N GLU A 171 -8.96 32.52 11.04
CA GLU A 171 -9.66 32.89 9.80
C GLU A 171 -11.01 33.56 10.04
N LEU A 172 -11.78 33.09 11.02
CA LEU A 172 -13.05 33.71 11.41
C LEU A 172 -12.85 35.11 11.98
N ALA A 173 -11.75 35.35 12.67
CA ALA A 173 -11.40 36.66 13.21
C ALA A 173 -10.77 37.61 12.19
N ASN A 174 -10.21 37.07 11.10
CA ASN A 174 -9.48 37.81 10.06
C ASN A 174 -9.94 37.38 8.65
N PRO A 175 -11.20 37.60 8.26
CA PRO A 175 -11.77 37.07 7.02
C PRO A 175 -11.06 37.54 5.75
N ASP A 176 -10.48 38.76 5.78
CA ASP A 176 -9.74 39.35 4.67
C ASP A 176 -8.21 39.27 4.84
N GLY A 177 -7.74 38.62 5.90
CA GLY A 177 -6.33 38.50 6.22
C GLY A 177 -5.66 37.38 5.41
N PRO A 178 -4.44 37.60 4.85
CA PRO A 178 -3.69 36.54 4.21
C PRO A 178 -3.23 35.50 5.24
N GLU A 179 -3.24 34.22 4.89
CA GLU A 179 -2.82 33.14 5.81
C GLU A 179 -1.39 33.36 6.35
N SER A 180 -0.50 33.99 5.54
CA SER A 180 0.86 34.34 5.97
C SER A 180 0.94 35.30 7.17
N ALA A 181 -0.17 35.98 7.53
CA ALA A 181 -0.27 36.79 8.72
C ALA A 181 -0.73 36.02 9.97
N TRP A 182 -1.01 34.73 9.82
CA TRP A 182 -1.37 33.89 10.95
C TRP A 182 -0.18 33.72 11.92
N PRO A 183 -0.33 34.11 13.21
CA PRO A 183 0.80 34.08 14.14
C PRO A 183 1.42 32.70 14.36
N ASP A 184 0.60 31.64 14.25
CA ASP A 184 1.03 30.26 14.50
C ASP A 184 1.51 29.54 13.22
N ASP A 185 1.59 30.25 12.05
CA ASP A 185 1.96 29.61 10.75
C ASP A 185 3.30 28.88 10.81
N ALA A 186 4.33 29.53 11.36
CA ALA A 186 5.67 28.95 11.43
C ALA A 186 5.72 27.70 12.35
N GLU A 187 5.03 27.75 13.48
CA GLU A 187 4.95 26.61 14.42
C GLU A 187 4.19 25.44 13.82
N CYS A 188 3.05 25.73 13.18
CA CYS A 188 2.25 24.71 12.50
C CYS A 188 3.05 24.01 11.39
N ARG A 189 3.79 24.77 10.57
CA ARG A 189 4.66 24.21 9.51
C ARG A 189 5.78 23.35 10.06
N ALA A 190 6.40 23.75 11.18
CA ALA A 190 7.45 22.99 11.81
C ALA A 190 6.90 21.65 12.36
N GLU A 191 5.74 21.67 13.03
CA GLU A 191 5.07 20.46 13.49
C GLU A 191 4.59 19.57 12.34
N LEU A 192 4.06 20.17 11.25
CA LEU A 192 3.70 19.46 10.03
C LEU A 192 4.90 18.68 9.48
N ALA A 193 6.05 19.34 9.33
CA ALA A 193 7.26 18.70 8.82
C ALA A 193 7.73 17.55 9.74
N ALA A 194 7.69 17.74 11.05
CA ALA A 194 8.03 16.69 12.01
C ALA A 194 7.05 15.51 11.95
N MET A 195 5.75 15.76 11.79
CA MET A 195 4.74 14.72 11.62
C MET A 195 4.92 13.98 10.30
N GLN A 196 5.21 14.69 9.21
CA GLN A 196 5.46 14.09 7.89
C GLN A 196 6.62 13.09 7.93
N LEU A 197 7.73 13.41 8.62
CA LEU A 197 8.84 12.48 8.79
C LEU A 197 8.42 11.18 9.51
N ARG A 198 7.49 11.27 10.47
CA ARG A 198 6.95 10.08 11.13
C ARG A 198 5.97 9.32 10.23
N LEU A 199 5.15 10.05 9.46
CA LEU A 199 4.23 9.44 8.48
C LEU A 199 4.95 8.66 7.39
N LEU A 200 6.13 9.11 6.94
CA LEU A 200 6.92 8.40 5.92
C LEU A 200 7.19 6.94 6.32
N ARG A 201 7.39 6.64 7.60
CA ARG A 201 7.58 5.27 8.09
C ARG A 201 6.34 4.40 7.90
N TYR A 202 5.16 4.97 8.10
CA TYR A 202 3.90 4.26 7.83
C TYR A 202 3.68 4.05 6.34
N VAL A 203 4.00 5.07 5.52
CA VAL A 203 3.89 5.00 4.05
C VAL A 203 4.84 3.94 3.49
N GLU A 204 6.09 3.90 3.97
CA GLU A 204 7.09 2.88 3.65
C GLU A 204 6.55 1.48 3.97
N GLY A 205 6.06 1.28 5.20
CA GLY A 205 5.45 0.02 5.62
C GLY A 205 4.24 -0.40 4.79
N LEU A 206 3.39 0.53 4.41
CA LEU A 206 2.27 0.27 3.51
C LEU A 206 2.75 -0.13 2.11
N GLY A 207 3.79 0.51 1.58
CA GLY A 207 4.41 0.17 0.31
C GLY A 207 5.02 -1.23 0.30
N GLU A 208 5.73 -1.60 1.36
CA GLU A 208 6.27 -2.95 1.54
C GLU A 208 5.15 -4.00 1.60
N LEU A 209 4.10 -3.76 2.39
CA LEU A 209 2.94 -4.64 2.48
C LEU A 209 2.20 -4.78 1.14
N ALA A 210 2.15 -3.72 0.36
CA ALA A 210 1.63 -3.72 -0.99
C ALA A 210 2.57 -4.42 -1.99
N GLN A 211 3.79 -4.77 -1.57
CA GLN A 211 4.85 -5.30 -2.42
C GLN A 211 5.17 -4.37 -3.59
N VAL A 212 5.26 -3.07 -3.31
CA VAL A 212 5.70 -2.07 -4.29
C VAL A 212 7.20 -2.26 -4.51
N PRO A 213 7.65 -2.47 -5.75
CA PRO A 213 9.08 -2.54 -6.02
C PRO A 213 9.72 -1.17 -5.79
N ASN A 214 10.87 -1.16 -5.12
CA ASN A 214 11.66 0.05 -4.87
C ASN A 214 10.84 1.18 -4.21
N VAL A 215 10.17 0.88 -3.10
CA VAL A 215 9.36 1.87 -2.35
C VAL A 215 10.17 3.15 -2.09
N GLU A 216 11.46 3.02 -1.76
CA GLU A 216 12.37 4.14 -1.53
C GLU A 216 12.53 5.04 -2.76
N ASP A 217 12.59 4.47 -3.98
CA ASP A 217 12.68 5.25 -5.22
C ASP A 217 11.37 6.02 -5.48
N VAL A 218 10.23 5.40 -5.20
CA VAL A 218 8.91 6.05 -5.32
C VAL A 218 8.79 7.19 -4.32
N MET A 219 9.28 7.01 -3.09
CA MET A 219 9.30 8.01 -2.04
C MET A 219 10.44 9.03 -2.24
N GLY A 220 11.62 8.60 -2.69
CA GLY A 220 12.79 9.43 -2.94
C GLY A 220 12.60 10.41 -4.09
N GLY A 221 11.82 10.05 -5.11
CA GLY A 221 11.37 10.98 -6.15
C GLY A 221 10.49 12.12 -5.61
N ILE A 222 9.96 11.96 -4.40
CA ILE A 222 9.16 12.95 -3.68
C ILE A 222 10.06 13.86 -2.81
N ILE A 223 11.21 13.34 -2.35
CA ILE A 223 12.18 14.05 -1.50
C ILE A 223 13.28 14.71 -2.34
N ALA A 224 13.46 14.29 -3.60
CA ALA A 224 14.43 14.91 -4.50
C ALA A 224 14.09 16.40 -4.71
N GLU A 225 15.10 17.26 -4.59
CA GLU A 225 15.01 18.69 -4.90
C GLU A 225 14.22 18.91 -6.20
N PRO A 226 13.32 19.89 -6.24
CA PRO A 226 12.60 20.20 -7.47
C PRO A 226 13.59 20.40 -8.62
N PRO A 227 13.30 19.89 -9.82
CA PRO A 227 14.22 20.00 -10.95
C PRO A 227 14.59 21.47 -11.13
N THR A 228 15.88 21.76 -11.06
CA THR A 228 16.39 23.10 -11.32
C THR A 228 15.96 23.50 -12.72
N VAL A 229 15.08 24.48 -12.80
CA VAL A 229 14.63 25.05 -14.09
C VAL A 229 15.89 25.57 -14.79
N PRO A 230 16.22 25.09 -16.00
CA PRO A 230 17.39 25.58 -16.73
C PRO A 230 17.25 27.07 -16.97
N GLY A 231 18.12 27.90 -16.36
CA GLY A 231 18.14 29.33 -16.52
C GLY A 231 17.96 30.17 -15.25
N GLN A 232 17.72 29.61 -14.10
CA GLN A 232 17.81 30.33 -12.83
C GLN A 232 19.24 30.28 -12.28
N PRO A 233 19.92 31.43 -12.04
CA PRO A 233 21.24 31.44 -11.43
C PRO A 233 21.14 30.90 -10.01
N THR A 234 21.91 29.85 -9.74
CA THR A 234 22.04 29.27 -8.39
C THR A 234 22.55 30.32 -7.43
N ARG A 235 21.87 30.55 -6.33
CA ARG A 235 22.18 31.54 -5.27
C ARG A 235 23.56 31.40 -4.64
N ARG A 236 24.40 30.45 -5.08
CA ARG A 236 25.77 30.22 -4.60
C ARG A 236 26.85 31.05 -5.29
N SER A 237 26.57 31.70 -6.41
CA SER A 237 27.56 32.53 -7.11
C SER A 237 27.57 34.00 -6.68
N ALA A 238 26.68 34.44 -5.78
CA ALA A 238 26.57 35.85 -5.36
C ALA A 238 27.35 36.18 -4.08
N VAL A 239 28.12 35.27 -3.49
CA VAL A 239 28.89 35.51 -2.25
C VAL A 239 30.41 35.46 -2.48
N ALA A 240 30.86 35.21 -3.72
CA ALA A 240 32.31 35.10 -4.02
C ALA A 240 32.92 36.35 -4.68
N ASP A 241 32.15 37.45 -4.85
CA ASP A 241 32.63 38.72 -5.44
C ASP A 241 32.28 39.93 -4.56
N GLN A 242 32.69 39.90 -3.27
CA GLN A 242 32.87 41.12 -2.47
C GLN A 242 34.08 40.96 -1.56
#